data_99b46e92d23d6cbeef7d6daf5e478a87
#
_entry.id   99b46e92d23d6cbeef7d6daf5e478a87
#
_cell.length_a   1.000
_cell.length_b   1.000
_cell.length_c   1.000
_cell.angle_alpha   90.00
_cell.angle_beta   90.00
_cell.angle_gamma   90.00
#
_symmetry.space_group_name_H-M   'P 1'
#
loop_
_entity.id
_entity.type
_entity.pdbx_description
1 polymer ?
#
loop_
_entity_poly.entity_id
_entity_poly.type
_entity_poly.pdbx_seq_one_letter_code
_entity_poly.pdbx_strand_id
1 'polypeptide(L)'
;HDALPISAGLDNNFISMEVNKMLVSATEMLNKAKAGHYAVGQFNINNLEWTKAILQTAQELNSPVILGVSEGAGKYMTGYKTVVGMVNGMLEELNITVPVALHLDHGSYDGCYKCLEAGFSSIMFDGSHYPIDENVEKTTELVKAAHEKGVSIEAEVGAIGGEEDGVIGMGECADPNECKRIADLGVDFLAAGIGNIHGKYPANWKGLSFETLDAIQQLTGDLPLVLHGGTGIPADMIKKAIALGVAKINVNTECQLAFAAATRKYIEEGKDEQGKGYDPRKLLAPGFEAIKATVKEKMELFGSVDKDRKSTRLNSSHLYISYAVFCLK
;
A
#
# COMPACT_ATOMS: atom_id res chain seq x y z
N HIS A 1 69.09 -18.88 9.87
CA HIS A 1 68.00 -18.79 8.85
C HIS A 1 66.80 -18.11 9.43
N ASP A 2 66.72 -16.83 9.18
CA ASP A 2 65.75 -15.89 9.69
C ASP A 2 64.45 -15.99 8.88
N ALA A 3 63.36 -16.27 9.57
CA ALA A 3 62.01 -16.14 9.00
C ALA A 3 61.38 -14.89 9.56
N LEU A 4 61.15 -13.92 8.68
CA LEU A 4 60.40 -12.68 8.93
C LEU A 4 58.89 -12.98 9.11
N PRO A 5 58.21 -12.35 10.06
CA PRO A 5 56.76 -12.48 10.17
C PRO A 5 56.06 -11.55 9.16
N ILE A 6 55.27 -12.12 8.27
CA ILE A 6 54.37 -11.37 7.41
C ILE A 6 53.13 -11.02 8.22
N SER A 7 53.08 -9.81 8.76
CA SER A 7 51.83 -9.21 9.26
C SER A 7 51.03 -8.63 8.10
N ALA A 8 50.13 -9.42 7.54
CA ALA A 8 49.14 -8.92 6.62
C ALA A 8 48.04 -8.26 7.45
N GLY A 9 48.03 -6.92 7.53
CA GLY A 9 46.92 -6.15 8.01
C GLY A 9 45.75 -6.32 7.02
N LEU A 10 44.74 -7.08 7.42
CA LEU A 10 43.45 -7.10 6.78
C LEU A 10 42.72 -5.84 7.25
N ASP A 11 42.83 -4.77 6.44
CA ASP A 11 41.92 -3.64 6.53
C ASP A 11 40.51 -4.13 6.21
N ASN A 12 39.75 -4.44 7.27
CA ASN A 12 38.31 -4.65 7.21
C ASN A 12 37.58 -3.33 6.97
N ASN A 13 37.82 -2.73 5.83
CA ASN A 13 36.87 -1.78 5.26
C ASN A 13 35.72 -2.57 4.61
N PHE A 14 34.85 -3.15 5.44
CA PHE A 14 33.50 -3.41 5.04
C PHE A 14 32.86 -2.04 4.85
N ILE A 15 32.93 -1.55 3.62
CA ILE A 15 31.99 -0.53 3.14
C ILE A 15 30.61 -1.18 3.31
N SER A 16 29.90 -0.81 4.37
CA SER A 16 28.49 -1.06 4.46
C SER A 16 27.87 -0.33 3.28
N MET A 17 27.64 -1.03 2.18
CA MET A 17 26.71 -0.55 1.17
C MET A 17 25.39 -0.38 1.94
N GLU A 18 25.04 0.86 2.26
CA GLU A 18 23.67 1.19 2.57
C GLU A 18 22.86 0.68 1.38
N VAL A 19 22.23 -0.47 1.55
CA VAL A 19 21.22 -0.95 0.63
C VAL A 19 20.18 0.16 0.62
N ASN A 20 20.14 0.95 -0.45
CA ASN A 20 19.13 1.96 -0.64
C ASN A 20 17.79 1.25 -0.47
N LYS A 21 17.14 1.53 0.66
CA LYS A 21 15.84 0.91 0.99
C LYS A 21 14.86 1.42 -0.05
N MET A 22 14.58 0.62 -1.09
CA MET A 22 13.65 0.99 -2.16
C MET A 22 12.21 1.08 -1.66
N LEU A 23 11.85 0.25 -0.65
CA LEU A 23 10.58 0.36 0.06
C LEU A 23 10.61 1.51 1.07
N VAL A 24 9.56 2.32 1.08
CA VAL A 24 9.39 3.43 2.02
C VAL A 24 8.21 3.16 2.96
N SER A 25 8.22 3.79 4.15
CA SER A 25 7.03 3.80 5.01
C SER A 25 5.91 4.57 4.33
N ALA A 26 4.66 4.29 4.68
CA ALA A 26 3.52 4.98 4.09
C ALA A 26 3.27 6.36 4.73
N THR A 27 3.94 6.72 5.82
CA THR A 27 3.68 7.94 6.59
C THR A 27 3.75 9.21 5.74
N GLU A 28 4.87 9.42 5.03
CA GLU A 28 5.05 10.64 4.25
C GLU A 28 4.07 10.75 3.08
N MET A 29 3.88 9.64 2.33
CA MET A 29 2.96 9.65 1.17
C MET A 29 1.52 9.90 1.59
N LEU A 30 1.08 9.41 2.75
CA LEU A 30 -0.29 9.60 3.24
C LEU A 30 -0.50 10.97 3.85
N ASN A 31 0.49 11.53 4.53
CA ASN A 31 0.44 12.92 5.00
C ASN A 31 0.34 13.89 3.82
N LYS A 32 1.12 13.67 2.76
CA LYS A 32 1.02 14.45 1.51
C LYS A 32 -0.34 14.28 0.83
N ALA A 33 -0.88 13.06 0.82
CA ALA A 33 -2.19 12.78 0.23
C ALA A 33 -3.30 13.53 0.97
N LYS A 34 -3.33 13.47 2.29
CA LYS A 34 -4.30 14.21 3.10
C LYS A 34 -4.21 15.72 2.87
N ALA A 35 -3.01 16.28 2.97
CA ALA A 35 -2.79 17.70 2.74
C ALA A 35 -3.14 18.14 1.31
N GLY A 36 -2.94 17.28 0.33
CA GLY A 36 -3.22 17.51 -1.09
C GLY A 36 -4.63 17.13 -1.55
N HIS A 37 -5.50 16.66 -0.65
CA HIS A 37 -6.86 16.20 -0.96
C HIS A 37 -6.93 15.16 -2.08
N TYR A 38 -6.09 14.14 -1.99
CA TYR A 38 -6.14 12.94 -2.81
C TYR A 38 -5.92 11.72 -1.93
N ALA A 39 -6.11 10.52 -2.47
CA ALA A 39 -5.80 9.29 -1.75
C ALA A 39 -4.80 8.43 -2.52
N VAL A 40 -3.94 7.74 -1.78
CA VAL A 40 -3.06 6.70 -2.32
C VAL A 40 -3.83 5.37 -2.32
N GLY A 41 -3.80 4.67 -3.45
CA GLY A 41 -4.39 3.34 -3.55
C GLY A 41 -3.52 2.29 -2.85
N GLN A 42 -4.14 1.46 -2.01
CA GLN A 42 -3.60 0.17 -1.62
C GLN A 42 -4.23 -0.90 -2.50
N PHE A 43 -3.40 -1.63 -3.23
CA PHE A 43 -3.83 -2.77 -4.03
C PHE A 43 -3.23 -4.04 -3.46
N ASN A 44 -4.08 -5.02 -3.15
CA ASN A 44 -3.62 -6.28 -2.60
C ASN A 44 -2.89 -7.12 -3.65
N ILE A 45 -1.80 -7.76 -3.26
CA ILE A 45 -1.00 -8.63 -4.12
C ILE A 45 -1.13 -10.09 -3.67
N ASN A 46 -1.19 -11.00 -4.64
CA ASN A 46 -1.30 -12.44 -4.40
C ASN A 46 -0.20 -13.24 -5.11
N ASN A 47 0.48 -12.66 -6.09
CA ASN A 47 1.49 -13.31 -6.91
C ASN A 47 2.30 -12.31 -7.73
N LEU A 48 3.15 -12.83 -8.63
CA LEU A 48 4.02 -12.05 -9.51
C LEU A 48 3.22 -11.15 -10.46
N GLU A 49 2.16 -11.65 -11.07
CA GLU A 49 1.35 -10.90 -12.05
C GLU A 49 0.70 -9.68 -11.43
N TRP A 50 0.10 -9.82 -10.24
CA TRP A 50 -0.48 -8.69 -9.49
C TRP A 50 0.56 -7.64 -9.15
N THR A 51 1.65 -8.07 -8.57
CA THR A 51 2.72 -7.17 -8.12
C THR A 51 3.31 -6.37 -9.30
N LYS A 52 3.61 -7.06 -10.39
CA LYS A 52 4.14 -6.44 -11.61
C LYS A 52 3.15 -5.44 -12.23
N ALA A 53 1.87 -5.83 -12.35
CA ALA A 53 0.85 -4.97 -12.93
C ALA A 53 0.68 -3.65 -12.16
N ILE A 54 0.62 -3.74 -10.83
CA ILE A 54 0.45 -2.58 -9.95
C ILE A 54 1.69 -1.67 -10.02
N LEU A 55 2.89 -2.22 -9.92
CA LEU A 55 4.13 -1.45 -9.95
C LEU A 55 4.35 -0.74 -11.28
N GLN A 56 4.12 -1.42 -12.40
CA GLN A 56 4.23 -0.81 -13.73
C GLN A 56 3.23 0.33 -13.90
N THR A 57 1.97 0.15 -13.49
CA THR A 57 0.95 1.18 -13.59
C THR A 57 1.30 2.39 -12.70
N ALA A 58 1.76 2.17 -11.48
CA ALA A 58 2.19 3.22 -10.58
C ALA A 58 3.34 4.06 -11.18
N GLN A 59 4.34 3.39 -11.77
CA GLN A 59 5.47 4.04 -12.43
C GLN A 59 5.04 4.83 -13.67
N GLU A 60 4.19 4.25 -14.51
CA GLU A 60 3.65 4.91 -15.72
C GLU A 60 2.87 6.18 -15.39
N LEU A 61 2.17 6.20 -14.25
CA LEU A 61 1.32 7.31 -13.83
C LEU A 61 2.00 8.27 -12.83
N ASN A 62 3.28 8.07 -12.50
CA ASN A 62 3.98 8.80 -11.45
C ASN A 62 3.16 8.89 -10.14
N SER A 63 2.55 7.79 -9.75
CA SER A 63 1.68 7.67 -8.58
C SER A 63 2.38 6.92 -7.46
N PRO A 64 2.40 7.43 -6.22
CA PRO A 64 2.73 6.62 -5.08
C PRO A 64 1.75 5.45 -4.96
N VAL A 65 2.18 4.34 -4.39
CA VAL A 65 1.34 3.15 -4.26
C VAL A 65 1.68 2.34 -3.00
N ILE A 66 0.67 1.65 -2.47
CA ILE A 66 0.82 0.72 -1.36
C ILE A 66 0.45 -0.68 -1.87
N LEU A 67 1.36 -1.64 -1.67
CA LEU A 67 1.12 -3.06 -1.93
C LEU A 67 0.62 -3.70 -0.64
N GLY A 68 -0.65 -4.12 -0.62
CA GLY A 68 -1.25 -4.78 0.53
C GLY A 68 -1.04 -6.30 0.48
N VAL A 69 -0.74 -6.89 1.62
CA VAL A 69 -0.58 -8.34 1.78
C VAL A 69 -1.35 -8.77 3.01
N SER A 70 -2.44 -9.53 2.83
CA SER A 70 -3.12 -10.18 3.95
C SER A 70 -2.31 -11.37 4.47
N GLU A 71 -2.62 -11.85 5.66
CA GLU A 71 -1.96 -13.06 6.21
C GLU A 71 -2.22 -14.29 5.32
N GLY A 72 -3.44 -14.39 4.76
CA GLY A 72 -3.79 -15.43 3.80
C GLY A 72 -2.96 -15.36 2.52
N ALA A 73 -2.78 -14.16 1.96
CA ALA A 73 -1.94 -13.94 0.78
C ALA A 73 -0.46 -14.21 1.08
N GLY A 74 0.04 -13.79 2.25
CA GLY A 74 1.40 -14.08 2.68
C GLY A 74 1.66 -15.58 2.79
N LYS A 75 0.72 -16.33 3.35
CA LYS A 75 0.78 -17.80 3.42
C LYS A 75 0.73 -18.45 2.03
N TYR A 76 -0.15 -17.97 1.15
CA TYR A 76 -0.24 -18.45 -0.24
C TYR A 76 1.08 -18.25 -1.00
N MET A 77 1.72 -17.10 -0.84
CA MET A 77 3.03 -16.79 -1.43
C MET A 77 4.21 -17.43 -0.67
N THR A 78 3.98 -18.42 0.17
CA THR A 78 4.93 -19.21 0.97
C THR A 78 5.55 -18.52 2.18
N GLY A 79 5.31 -17.25 2.39
CA GLY A 79 5.76 -16.51 3.56
C GLY A 79 6.20 -15.08 3.26
N TYR A 80 6.28 -14.26 4.31
CA TYR A 80 6.55 -12.83 4.18
C TYR A 80 7.94 -12.51 3.61
N LYS A 81 8.95 -13.33 3.88
CA LYS A 81 10.30 -13.14 3.29
C LYS A 81 10.30 -13.34 1.78
N THR A 82 9.50 -14.31 1.27
CA THR A 82 9.30 -14.51 -0.17
C THR A 82 8.64 -13.28 -0.80
N VAL A 83 7.63 -12.73 -0.15
CA VAL A 83 6.96 -11.50 -0.60
C VAL A 83 7.95 -10.34 -0.67
N VAL A 84 8.71 -10.09 0.38
CA VAL A 84 9.73 -9.02 0.42
C VAL A 84 10.78 -9.21 -0.68
N GLY A 85 11.28 -10.44 -0.87
CA GLY A 85 12.25 -10.75 -1.92
C GLY A 85 11.70 -10.50 -3.32
N MET A 86 10.47 -10.94 -3.60
CA MET A 86 9.79 -10.72 -4.89
C MET A 86 9.60 -9.21 -5.15
N VAL A 87 9.08 -8.47 -4.19
CA VAL A 87 8.83 -7.04 -4.35
C VAL A 87 10.13 -6.27 -4.57
N ASN A 88 11.16 -6.48 -3.73
CA ASN A 88 12.45 -5.81 -3.88
C ASN A 88 13.10 -6.11 -5.23
N GLY A 89 13.10 -7.36 -5.69
CA GLY A 89 13.61 -7.72 -7.01
C GLY A 89 12.86 -6.99 -8.14
N MET A 90 11.53 -6.87 -8.05
CA MET A 90 10.76 -6.13 -9.05
C MET A 90 11.00 -4.63 -9.02
N LEU A 91 11.16 -4.03 -7.84
CA LEU A 91 11.49 -2.61 -7.73
C LEU A 91 12.81 -2.28 -8.45
N GLU A 92 13.81 -3.14 -8.33
CA GLU A 92 15.10 -3.02 -9.01
C GLU A 92 14.99 -3.25 -10.50
N GLU A 93 14.49 -4.42 -10.92
CA GLU A 93 14.45 -4.82 -12.34
C GLU A 93 13.53 -3.94 -13.21
N LEU A 94 12.44 -3.40 -12.62
CA LEU A 94 11.52 -2.50 -13.31
C LEU A 94 11.93 -1.02 -13.19
N ASN A 95 13.04 -0.71 -12.51
CA ASN A 95 13.51 0.65 -12.24
C ASN A 95 12.38 1.54 -11.66
N ILE A 96 11.70 1.05 -10.63
CA ILE A 96 10.62 1.77 -9.97
C ILE A 96 11.19 2.92 -9.15
N THR A 97 10.77 4.14 -9.44
CA THR A 97 11.22 5.37 -8.77
C THR A 97 10.15 6.03 -7.93
N VAL A 98 8.88 5.71 -8.17
CA VAL A 98 7.76 6.21 -7.35
C VAL A 98 7.82 5.60 -5.94
N PRO A 99 7.32 6.31 -4.91
CA PRO A 99 7.24 5.76 -3.57
C PRO A 99 6.36 4.51 -3.51
N VAL A 100 6.89 3.42 -2.98
CA VAL A 100 6.19 2.15 -2.78
C VAL A 100 6.31 1.72 -1.33
N ALA A 101 5.19 1.49 -0.66
CA ALA A 101 5.13 0.84 0.64
C ALA A 101 4.64 -0.61 0.49
N LEU A 102 5.28 -1.52 1.22
CA LEU A 102 4.82 -2.90 1.37
C LEU A 102 4.15 -3.02 2.74
N HIS A 103 2.86 -3.31 2.75
CA HIS A 103 1.97 -3.17 3.89
C HIS A 103 1.29 -4.49 4.25
N LEU A 104 1.36 -4.90 5.52
CA LEU A 104 0.52 -5.96 6.05
C LEU A 104 -0.90 -5.43 6.20
N ASP A 105 -1.87 -6.11 5.56
CA ASP A 105 -3.29 -5.76 5.59
C ASP A 105 -4.04 -6.69 6.56
N HIS A 106 -4.85 -6.13 7.46
CA HIS A 106 -5.56 -6.87 8.51
C HIS A 106 -4.69 -7.84 9.32
N GLY A 107 -3.57 -7.35 9.82
CA GLY A 107 -2.62 -8.16 10.57
C GLY A 107 -3.09 -8.49 11.98
N SER A 108 -2.86 -9.75 12.41
CA SER A 108 -2.90 -10.12 13.81
C SER A 108 -1.71 -9.52 14.57
N TYR A 109 -1.78 -9.52 15.90
CA TYR A 109 -0.66 -9.05 16.74
C TYR A 109 0.65 -9.76 16.40
N ASP A 110 0.63 -11.10 16.29
CA ASP A 110 1.80 -11.90 15.90
C ASP A 110 2.22 -11.66 14.44
N GLY A 111 1.26 -11.50 13.53
CA GLY A 111 1.49 -11.20 12.12
C GLY A 111 2.26 -9.90 11.93
N CYS A 112 1.93 -8.88 12.71
CA CYS A 112 2.63 -7.61 12.72
C CYS A 112 4.14 -7.78 13.04
N TYR A 113 4.49 -8.50 14.09
CA TYR A 113 5.89 -8.76 14.43
C TYR A 113 6.63 -9.56 13.35
N LYS A 114 5.99 -10.58 12.78
CA LYS A 114 6.58 -11.36 11.67
C LYS A 114 6.87 -10.50 10.44
N CYS A 115 5.98 -9.56 10.12
CA CYS A 115 6.20 -8.64 9.00
C CYS A 115 7.30 -7.62 9.29
N LEU A 116 7.39 -7.10 10.53
CA LEU A 116 8.50 -6.25 10.96
C LEU A 116 9.85 -6.95 10.83
N GLU A 117 9.92 -8.25 11.16
CA GLU A 117 11.13 -9.04 11.00
C GLU A 117 11.46 -9.38 9.54
N ALA A 118 10.42 -9.57 8.70
CA ALA A 118 10.60 -9.91 7.31
C ALA A 118 11.06 -8.73 6.44
N GLY A 119 10.87 -7.48 6.90
CA GLY A 119 11.28 -6.29 6.17
C GLY A 119 10.14 -5.53 5.47
N PHE A 120 8.90 -5.68 5.92
CA PHE A 120 7.80 -4.81 5.50
C PHE A 120 8.08 -3.38 5.93
N SER A 121 7.65 -2.41 5.11
CA SER A 121 7.81 -0.98 5.39
C SER A 121 6.59 -0.36 6.06
N SER A 122 5.49 -1.11 6.16
CA SER A 122 4.22 -0.68 6.74
C SER A 122 3.45 -1.89 7.26
N ILE A 123 2.71 -1.72 8.35
CA ILE A 123 1.87 -2.77 8.92
C ILE A 123 0.52 -2.21 9.35
N MET A 124 -0.52 -3.03 9.32
CA MET A 124 -1.79 -2.77 9.97
C MET A 124 -2.01 -3.80 11.08
N PHE A 125 -2.34 -3.31 12.27
CA PHE A 125 -2.89 -4.12 13.34
C PHE A 125 -4.41 -3.99 13.36
N ASP A 126 -5.09 -5.10 13.07
CA ASP A 126 -6.54 -5.17 13.19
C ASP A 126 -6.94 -5.58 14.61
N GLY A 127 -7.07 -4.56 15.46
CA GLY A 127 -7.53 -4.73 16.84
C GLY A 127 -9.03 -4.51 17.03
N SER A 128 -9.78 -4.33 15.95
CA SER A 128 -11.21 -3.97 15.98
C SER A 128 -12.11 -5.00 16.67
N HIS A 129 -11.69 -6.28 16.70
CA HIS A 129 -12.40 -7.35 17.35
C HIS A 129 -12.11 -7.50 18.86
N TYR A 130 -11.13 -6.77 19.40
CA TYR A 130 -10.86 -6.68 20.82
C TYR A 130 -11.70 -5.56 21.48
N PRO A 131 -11.99 -5.66 22.78
CA PRO A 131 -12.44 -4.49 23.54
C PRO A 131 -11.46 -3.34 23.37
N ILE A 132 -11.95 -2.09 23.36
CA ILE A 132 -11.12 -0.92 23.06
C ILE A 132 -9.88 -0.80 23.97
N ASP A 133 -9.98 -1.16 25.24
CA ASP A 133 -8.84 -1.09 26.15
C ASP A 133 -7.71 -2.06 25.75
N GLU A 134 -8.06 -3.27 25.31
CA GLU A 134 -7.11 -4.25 24.80
C GLU A 134 -6.53 -3.82 23.43
N ASN A 135 -7.36 -3.25 22.55
CA ASN A 135 -6.89 -2.67 21.30
C ASN A 135 -5.85 -1.55 21.57
N VAL A 136 -6.13 -0.66 22.51
CA VAL A 136 -5.20 0.40 22.94
C VAL A 136 -3.88 -0.18 23.45
N GLU A 137 -3.92 -1.18 24.32
CA GLU A 137 -2.72 -1.83 24.87
C GLU A 137 -1.84 -2.43 23.77
N LYS A 138 -2.42 -3.29 22.94
CA LYS A 138 -1.70 -3.97 21.84
C LYS A 138 -1.18 -2.97 20.79
N THR A 139 -1.97 -1.98 20.44
CA THR A 139 -1.58 -0.94 19.49
C THR A 139 -0.40 -0.12 20.04
N THR A 140 -0.39 0.21 21.33
CA THR A 140 0.72 0.96 21.96
C THR A 140 2.05 0.23 21.82
N GLU A 141 2.06 -1.08 22.06
CA GLU A 141 3.26 -1.91 21.91
C GLU A 141 3.75 -1.97 20.46
N LEU A 142 2.81 -2.14 19.52
CA LEU A 142 3.13 -2.25 18.10
C LEU A 142 3.58 -0.91 17.50
N VAL A 143 3.03 0.22 17.93
CA VAL A 143 3.50 1.56 17.52
C VAL A 143 4.98 1.71 17.87
N LYS A 144 5.36 1.37 19.09
CA LYS A 144 6.77 1.41 19.52
C LYS A 144 7.64 0.51 18.64
N ALA A 145 7.25 -0.75 18.48
CA ALA A 145 8.02 -1.74 17.71
C ALA A 145 8.17 -1.34 16.23
N ALA A 146 7.11 -0.81 15.61
CA ALA A 146 7.12 -0.34 14.23
C ALA A 146 8.02 0.88 14.05
N HIS A 147 7.85 1.90 14.90
CA HIS A 147 8.61 3.15 14.81
C HIS A 147 10.11 2.96 15.09
N GLU A 148 10.50 2.06 15.99
CA GLU A 148 11.91 1.68 16.21
C GLU A 148 12.58 1.14 14.92
N LYS A 149 11.82 0.58 14.01
CA LYS A 149 12.30 0.08 12.71
C LYS A 149 12.05 1.05 11.54
N GLY A 150 11.47 2.22 11.79
CA GLY A 150 11.08 3.17 10.75
C GLY A 150 9.93 2.66 9.86
N VAL A 151 9.07 1.81 10.39
CA VAL A 151 7.90 1.22 9.73
C VAL A 151 6.66 1.97 10.16
N SER A 152 5.77 2.30 9.19
CA SER A 152 4.48 2.91 9.49
C SER A 152 3.47 1.88 10.00
N ILE A 153 2.55 2.35 10.85
CA ILE A 153 1.51 1.51 11.43
C ILE A 153 0.12 2.11 11.25
N GLU A 154 -0.81 1.28 10.80
CA GLU A 154 -2.24 1.49 10.73
C GLU A 154 -2.92 0.74 11.87
N ALA A 155 -3.95 1.33 12.46
CA ALA A 155 -4.84 0.64 13.39
C ALA A 155 -6.29 0.72 12.90
N GLU A 156 -7.18 -0.06 13.47
CA GLU A 156 -8.61 -0.09 13.12
C GLU A 156 -9.50 0.08 14.34
N VAL A 157 -10.56 0.86 14.15
CA VAL A 157 -11.67 1.03 15.12
C VAL A 157 -13.00 0.82 14.41
N GLY A 158 -13.94 0.17 15.07
CA GLY A 158 -15.17 -0.31 14.47
C GLY A 158 -14.90 -1.57 13.64
N ALA A 159 -15.93 -2.14 13.04
CA ALA A 159 -15.78 -3.34 12.23
C ALA A 159 -16.12 -3.05 10.76
N ILE A 160 -15.21 -3.42 9.85
CA ILE A 160 -15.50 -3.42 8.42
C ILE A 160 -16.25 -4.70 8.11
N GLY A 161 -17.42 -4.58 7.46
CA GLY A 161 -18.25 -5.72 7.12
C GLY A 161 -17.75 -6.47 5.88
N GLY A 162 -18.47 -7.55 5.50
CA GLY A 162 -18.16 -8.36 4.33
C GLY A 162 -17.23 -9.54 4.62
N GLU A 163 -16.53 -10.00 3.61
CA GLU A 163 -15.63 -11.17 3.69
C GLU A 163 -14.20 -10.78 3.33
N GLU A 164 -13.27 -11.06 4.24
CA GLU A 164 -11.83 -10.93 4.02
C GLU A 164 -11.12 -12.20 4.51
N ASP A 165 -10.29 -12.80 3.66
CA ASP A 165 -9.56 -14.07 3.93
C ASP A 165 -10.45 -15.20 4.49
N GLY A 166 -11.72 -15.27 4.04
CA GLY A 166 -12.69 -16.29 4.50
C GLY A 166 -13.37 -15.99 5.83
N VAL A 167 -13.11 -14.82 6.43
CA VAL A 167 -13.81 -14.34 7.64
C VAL A 167 -14.93 -13.40 7.20
N ILE A 168 -16.16 -13.73 7.62
CA ILE A 168 -17.35 -12.91 7.33
C ILE A 168 -17.68 -12.08 8.55
N GLY A 169 -17.73 -10.75 8.39
CA GLY A 169 -18.06 -9.80 9.44
C GLY A 169 -19.34 -9.01 9.18
N MET A 170 -20.02 -8.61 10.26
CA MET A 170 -21.06 -7.58 10.23
C MET A 170 -20.38 -6.24 10.43
N GLY A 171 -20.51 -5.31 9.47
CA GLY A 171 -19.92 -3.97 9.59
C GLY A 171 -20.53 -3.19 10.76
N GLU A 172 -19.70 -2.47 11.49
CA GLU A 172 -20.09 -1.59 12.59
C GLU A 172 -19.41 -0.23 12.43
N CYS A 173 -20.18 0.85 12.55
CA CYS A 173 -19.60 2.18 12.54
C CYS A 173 -18.72 2.40 13.77
N ALA A 174 -17.54 2.99 13.55
CA ALA A 174 -16.61 3.32 14.61
C ALA A 174 -17.16 4.39 15.56
N ASP A 175 -16.85 4.28 16.84
CA ASP A 175 -17.04 5.38 17.79
C ASP A 175 -15.93 6.42 17.60
N PRO A 176 -16.25 7.70 17.32
CA PRO A 176 -15.24 8.74 17.12
C PRO A 176 -14.33 8.96 18.34
N ASN A 177 -14.82 8.74 19.57
CA ASN A 177 -13.99 8.86 20.78
C ASN A 177 -13.00 7.70 20.91
N GLU A 178 -13.37 6.48 20.51
CA GLU A 178 -12.46 5.35 20.43
C GLU A 178 -11.39 5.59 19.35
N CYS A 179 -11.78 6.15 18.20
CA CYS A 179 -10.84 6.58 17.16
C CYS A 179 -9.82 7.59 17.71
N LYS A 180 -10.27 8.56 18.51
CA LYS A 180 -9.39 9.53 19.16
C LYS A 180 -8.40 8.86 20.10
N ARG A 181 -8.85 7.90 20.91
CA ARG A 181 -7.98 7.15 21.83
C ARG A 181 -6.87 6.40 21.08
N ILE A 182 -7.18 5.75 19.97
CA ILE A 182 -6.19 5.05 19.14
C ILE A 182 -5.27 6.05 18.43
N ALA A 183 -5.80 7.15 17.90
CA ALA A 183 -5.01 8.19 17.24
C ALA A 183 -3.95 8.79 18.18
N ASP A 184 -4.30 9.01 19.46
CA ASP A 184 -3.40 9.57 20.47
C ASP A 184 -2.21 8.66 20.84
N LEU A 185 -2.23 7.41 20.42
CA LEU A 185 -1.11 6.47 20.60
C LEU A 185 0.05 6.71 19.62
N GLY A 186 -0.16 7.55 18.60
CA GLY A 186 0.85 7.85 17.59
C GLY A 186 0.86 6.91 16.39
N VAL A 187 -0.27 6.25 16.08
CA VAL A 187 -0.43 5.54 14.80
C VAL A 187 -0.25 6.50 13.63
N ASP A 188 0.25 6.02 12.50
CA ASP A 188 0.53 6.86 11.34
C ASP A 188 -0.73 7.13 10.50
N PHE A 189 -1.71 6.24 10.53
CA PHE A 189 -3.02 6.37 9.89
C PHE A 189 -4.03 5.42 10.53
N LEU A 190 -5.30 5.71 10.34
CA LEU A 190 -6.40 5.05 11.05
C LEU A 190 -7.49 4.59 10.09
N ALA A 191 -7.80 3.30 10.11
CA ALA A 191 -9.00 2.73 9.51
C ALA A 191 -10.19 2.81 10.47
N ALA A 192 -11.33 3.18 9.94
CA ALA A 192 -12.57 3.26 10.71
C ALA A 192 -13.73 2.65 9.93
N GLY A 193 -14.53 1.85 10.60
CA GLY A 193 -15.81 1.39 10.07
C GLY A 193 -16.75 2.59 9.89
N ILE A 194 -17.21 2.81 8.66
CA ILE A 194 -18.17 3.88 8.32
C ILE A 194 -19.29 3.37 7.40
N GLY A 195 -19.63 2.07 7.51
CA GLY A 195 -20.59 1.39 6.65
C GLY A 195 -19.99 0.80 5.38
N ASN A 196 -18.67 0.83 5.25
CA ASN A 196 -17.92 0.15 4.21
C ASN A 196 -17.81 -1.35 4.48
N ILE A 197 -17.70 -2.13 3.40
CA ILE A 197 -17.59 -3.60 3.48
C ILE A 197 -16.52 -4.11 2.51
N HIS A 198 -15.93 -5.25 2.84
CA HIS A 198 -15.09 -6.00 1.91
C HIS A 198 -15.93 -6.76 0.88
N GLY A 199 -15.42 -6.88 -0.34
CA GLY A 199 -16.08 -7.62 -1.41
C GLY A 199 -17.11 -6.80 -2.17
N LYS A 200 -18.18 -7.45 -2.63
CA LYS A 200 -19.25 -6.82 -3.41
C LYS A 200 -20.30 -6.21 -2.50
N TYR A 201 -20.62 -4.96 -2.73
CA TYR A 201 -21.69 -4.27 -2.01
C TYR A 201 -23.07 -4.84 -2.40
N PRO A 202 -23.95 -5.13 -1.43
CA PRO A 202 -25.30 -5.59 -1.71
C PRO A 202 -26.15 -4.44 -2.29
N ALA A 203 -27.21 -4.81 -3.06
CA ALA A 203 -28.06 -3.81 -3.71
C ALA A 203 -28.81 -2.88 -2.71
N ASN A 204 -28.99 -3.31 -1.48
CA ASN A 204 -29.63 -2.53 -0.40
C ASN A 204 -28.63 -1.78 0.50
N TRP A 205 -27.36 -1.67 0.08
CA TRP A 205 -26.38 -0.90 0.81
C TRP A 205 -26.78 0.58 0.91
N LYS A 206 -26.68 1.14 2.10
CA LYS A 206 -27.15 2.51 2.39
C LYS A 206 -26.12 3.61 2.13
N GLY A 207 -24.92 3.24 1.68
CA GLY A 207 -23.82 4.20 1.49
C GLY A 207 -22.91 4.31 2.71
N LEU A 208 -21.89 5.16 2.58
CA LEU A 208 -20.96 5.47 3.65
C LEU A 208 -21.58 6.45 4.65
N SER A 209 -21.26 6.29 5.94
CA SER A 209 -21.64 7.27 6.98
C SER A 209 -20.65 8.42 6.99
N PHE A 210 -20.94 9.47 6.22
CA PHE A 210 -20.14 10.69 6.21
C PHE A 210 -20.22 11.50 7.51
N GLU A 211 -21.32 11.35 8.25
CA GLU A 211 -21.45 11.94 9.58
C GLU A 211 -20.43 11.36 10.55
N THR A 212 -20.29 10.03 10.57
CA THR A 212 -19.27 9.35 11.38
C THR A 212 -17.86 9.73 10.93
N LEU A 213 -17.60 9.76 9.62
CA LEU A 213 -16.29 10.11 9.08
C LEU A 213 -15.88 11.55 9.45
N ASP A 214 -16.80 12.51 9.34
CA ASP A 214 -16.56 13.90 9.71
C ASP A 214 -16.30 14.06 11.22
N ALA A 215 -17.08 13.38 12.06
CA ALA A 215 -16.85 13.38 13.51
C ALA A 215 -15.46 12.82 13.88
N ILE A 216 -15.04 11.74 13.22
CA ILE A 216 -13.69 11.16 13.41
C ILE A 216 -12.62 12.15 12.99
N GLN A 217 -12.74 12.75 11.80
CA GLN A 217 -11.76 13.71 11.30
C GLN A 217 -11.61 14.92 12.25
N GLN A 218 -12.70 15.44 12.77
CA GLN A 218 -12.67 16.56 13.71
C GLN A 218 -11.91 16.22 15.00
N LEU A 219 -12.00 14.98 15.49
CA LEU A 219 -11.30 14.55 16.69
C LEU A 219 -9.87 14.12 16.45
N THR A 220 -9.53 13.61 15.26
CA THR A 220 -8.20 13.07 14.95
C THR A 220 -7.29 14.06 14.21
N GLY A 221 -7.83 15.19 13.77
CA GLY A 221 -7.06 16.31 13.19
C GLY A 221 -6.35 15.91 11.89
N ASP A 222 -5.03 16.05 11.88
CA ASP A 222 -4.21 15.83 10.68
C ASP A 222 -3.92 14.34 10.37
N LEU A 223 -4.36 13.42 11.23
CA LEU A 223 -4.14 12.00 11.01
C LEU A 223 -4.80 11.54 9.71
N PRO A 224 -4.06 10.90 8.76
CA PRO A 224 -4.66 10.30 7.58
C PRO A 224 -5.67 9.20 7.95
N LEU A 225 -6.84 9.23 7.31
CA LEU A 225 -7.87 8.20 7.47
C LEU A 225 -7.84 7.22 6.31
N VAL A 226 -8.24 5.98 6.57
CA VAL A 226 -8.23 4.88 5.62
C VAL A 226 -9.63 4.37 5.34
N LEU A 227 -9.95 4.18 4.08
CA LEU A 227 -11.18 3.55 3.62
C LEU A 227 -10.87 2.15 3.07
N HIS A 228 -11.27 1.12 3.80
CA HIS A 228 -11.25 -0.25 3.33
C HIS A 228 -12.46 -0.56 2.44
N GLY A 229 -12.39 -1.65 1.66
CA GLY A 229 -13.50 -2.09 0.83
C GLY A 229 -13.86 -1.10 -0.28
N GLY A 230 -12.86 -0.52 -0.94
CA GLY A 230 -13.06 0.50 -1.98
C GLY A 230 -13.69 0.01 -3.29
N THR A 231 -13.91 -1.30 -3.45
CA THR A 231 -14.49 -1.89 -4.65
C THR A 231 -15.96 -1.50 -4.81
N GLY A 232 -16.32 -0.86 -5.95
CA GLY A 232 -17.71 -0.59 -6.30
C GLY A 232 -18.37 0.58 -5.54
N ILE A 233 -17.64 1.33 -4.74
CA ILE A 233 -18.16 2.57 -4.14
C ILE A 233 -18.30 3.64 -5.23
N PRO A 234 -19.46 4.34 -5.32
CA PRO A 234 -19.65 5.42 -6.29
C PRO A 234 -18.58 6.51 -6.22
N ALA A 235 -18.19 7.04 -7.37
CA ALA A 235 -17.11 8.01 -7.49
C ALA A 235 -17.33 9.30 -6.67
N ASP A 236 -18.56 9.76 -6.56
CA ASP A 236 -18.94 10.93 -5.75
C ASP A 236 -18.75 10.67 -4.25
N MET A 237 -19.04 9.46 -3.78
CA MET A 237 -18.78 9.04 -2.40
C MET A 237 -17.28 8.95 -2.10
N ILE A 238 -16.49 8.41 -3.03
CA ILE A 238 -15.02 8.37 -2.91
C ILE A 238 -14.45 9.79 -2.78
N LYS A 239 -14.86 10.70 -3.66
CA LYS A 239 -14.42 12.09 -3.63
C LYS A 239 -14.81 12.81 -2.34
N LYS A 240 -16.01 12.53 -1.82
CA LYS A 240 -16.46 13.08 -0.55
C LYS A 240 -15.68 12.52 0.63
N ALA A 241 -15.38 11.23 0.63
CA ALA A 241 -14.56 10.61 1.67
C ALA A 241 -13.13 11.22 1.69
N ILE A 242 -12.53 11.44 0.52
CA ILE A 242 -11.22 12.10 0.39
C ILE A 242 -11.28 13.53 0.93
N ALA A 243 -12.31 14.29 0.61
CA ALA A 243 -12.51 15.65 1.14
C ALA A 243 -12.64 15.68 2.67
N LEU A 244 -13.09 14.58 3.29
CA LEU A 244 -13.22 14.40 4.73
C LEU A 244 -12.03 13.70 5.39
N GLY A 245 -10.87 13.66 4.72
CA GLY A 245 -9.61 13.23 5.33
C GLY A 245 -9.17 11.80 5.00
N VAL A 246 -9.89 11.06 4.17
CA VAL A 246 -9.42 9.77 3.65
C VAL A 246 -8.23 10.01 2.73
N ALA A 247 -7.10 9.38 3.05
CA ALA A 247 -5.83 9.49 2.32
C ALA A 247 -5.32 8.15 1.77
N LYS A 248 -5.93 7.03 2.17
CA LYS A 248 -5.62 5.68 1.70
C LYS A 248 -6.94 4.96 1.40
N ILE A 249 -7.02 4.29 0.25
CA ILE A 249 -8.19 3.51 -0.15
C ILE A 249 -7.75 2.13 -0.60
N ASN A 250 -8.30 1.09 0.03
CA ASN A 250 -7.98 -0.31 -0.27
C ASN A 250 -8.87 -0.84 -1.40
N VAL A 251 -8.25 -1.44 -2.41
CA VAL A 251 -8.91 -2.10 -3.55
C VAL A 251 -8.34 -3.49 -3.73
N ASN A 252 -9.16 -4.51 -3.61
CA ASN A 252 -8.78 -5.92 -3.82
C ASN A 252 -9.73 -6.60 -4.82
N THR A 253 -10.98 -6.77 -4.44
CA THR A 253 -11.98 -7.57 -5.18
C THR A 253 -12.14 -7.13 -6.62
N GLU A 254 -12.08 -5.84 -6.93
CA GLU A 254 -12.26 -5.32 -8.28
C GLU A 254 -11.16 -5.80 -9.23
N CYS A 255 -9.91 -5.83 -8.77
CA CYS A 255 -8.80 -6.38 -9.53
C CYS A 255 -8.96 -7.90 -9.75
N GLN A 256 -9.43 -8.63 -8.73
CA GLN A 256 -9.68 -10.06 -8.83
C GLN A 256 -10.78 -10.38 -9.86
N LEU A 257 -11.88 -9.62 -9.84
CA LEU A 257 -12.98 -9.77 -10.80
C LEU A 257 -12.55 -9.43 -12.23
N ALA A 258 -11.78 -8.38 -12.42
CA ALA A 258 -11.26 -7.98 -13.72
C ALA A 258 -10.32 -9.05 -14.31
N PHE A 259 -9.41 -9.57 -13.50
CA PHE A 259 -8.51 -10.66 -13.88
C PHE A 259 -9.29 -11.91 -14.27
N ALA A 260 -10.24 -12.34 -13.43
CA ALA A 260 -11.04 -13.54 -13.68
C ALA A 260 -11.88 -13.41 -14.96
N ALA A 261 -12.50 -12.27 -15.19
CA ALA A 261 -13.31 -12.02 -16.39
C ALA A 261 -12.47 -12.06 -17.68
N ALA A 262 -11.30 -11.43 -17.68
CA ALA A 262 -10.40 -11.41 -18.84
C ALA A 262 -9.82 -12.80 -19.14
N THR A 263 -9.45 -13.56 -18.12
CA THR A 263 -8.95 -14.93 -18.27
C THR A 263 -10.05 -15.86 -18.76
N ARG A 264 -11.28 -15.75 -18.23
CA ARG A 264 -12.44 -16.52 -18.72
C ARG A 264 -12.69 -16.26 -20.21
N LYS A 265 -12.73 -14.99 -20.61
CA LYS A 265 -12.94 -14.61 -22.01
C LYS A 265 -11.87 -15.22 -22.93
N TYR A 266 -10.60 -15.23 -22.52
CA TYR A 266 -9.52 -15.85 -23.26
C TYR A 266 -9.77 -17.35 -23.52
N ILE A 267 -10.24 -18.07 -22.50
CA ILE A 267 -10.58 -19.50 -22.58
C ILE A 267 -11.85 -19.72 -23.42
N GLU A 268 -12.91 -18.95 -23.19
CA GLU A 268 -14.17 -19.07 -23.96
C GLU A 268 -13.98 -18.79 -25.45
N GLU A 269 -13.00 -17.98 -25.83
CA GLU A 269 -12.60 -17.75 -27.22
C GLU A 269 -11.70 -18.86 -27.79
N GLY A 270 -11.39 -19.89 -27.01
CA GLY A 270 -10.55 -21.03 -27.42
C GLY A 270 -9.09 -20.66 -27.71
N LYS A 271 -8.63 -19.54 -27.18
CA LYS A 271 -7.26 -19.05 -27.42
C LYS A 271 -6.19 -19.87 -26.70
N ASP A 272 -6.55 -20.52 -25.60
CA ASP A 272 -5.71 -21.45 -24.86
C ASP A 272 -5.39 -22.73 -25.67
N GLU A 273 -6.26 -23.14 -26.57
CA GLU A 273 -6.07 -24.29 -27.47
C GLU A 273 -5.32 -23.96 -28.78
N GLN A 274 -5.11 -22.68 -29.08
CA GLN A 274 -4.46 -22.24 -30.33
C GLN A 274 -2.94 -22.06 -30.14
N GLY A 275 -2.15 -22.81 -30.90
CA GLY A 275 -0.69 -22.76 -30.80
C GLY A 275 -0.21 -23.12 -29.38
N LYS A 276 0.49 -22.20 -28.74
CA LYS A 276 0.90 -22.31 -27.32
C LYS A 276 0.09 -21.39 -26.41
N GLY A 277 -1.21 -21.22 -26.64
CA GLY A 277 -2.10 -20.38 -25.85
C GLY A 277 -2.23 -20.81 -24.38
N TYR A 278 -1.99 -22.08 -24.07
CA TYR A 278 -1.94 -22.66 -22.73
C TYR A 278 -0.68 -22.29 -21.93
N ASP A 279 0.34 -21.70 -22.55
CA ASP A 279 1.52 -21.20 -21.83
C ASP A 279 1.07 -20.15 -20.81
N PRO A 280 1.41 -20.29 -19.50
CA PRO A 280 0.94 -19.36 -18.48
C PRO A 280 1.29 -17.90 -18.77
N ARG A 281 2.39 -17.64 -19.46
CA ARG A 281 2.78 -16.28 -19.91
C ARG A 281 1.79 -15.66 -20.89
N LYS A 282 1.04 -16.49 -21.64
CA LYS A 282 -0.02 -16.08 -22.57
C LYS A 282 -1.40 -16.15 -21.93
N LEU A 283 -1.66 -17.23 -21.20
CA LEU A 283 -2.94 -17.46 -20.53
C LEU A 283 -3.26 -16.35 -19.50
N LEU A 284 -2.25 -15.90 -18.76
CA LEU A 284 -2.42 -14.88 -17.72
C LEU A 284 -2.30 -13.43 -18.22
N ALA A 285 -1.81 -13.22 -19.45
CA ALA A 285 -1.59 -11.90 -20.01
C ALA A 285 -2.86 -11.02 -20.06
N PRO A 286 -4.02 -11.51 -20.52
CA PRO A 286 -5.25 -10.70 -20.52
C PRO A 286 -5.70 -10.27 -19.11
N GLY A 287 -5.56 -11.15 -18.14
CA GLY A 287 -5.82 -10.83 -16.72
C GLY A 287 -4.86 -9.78 -16.17
N PHE A 288 -3.58 -9.89 -16.49
CA PHE A 288 -2.57 -8.91 -16.13
C PHE A 288 -2.91 -7.51 -16.68
N GLU A 289 -3.28 -7.40 -17.96
CA GLU A 289 -3.68 -6.12 -18.56
C GLU A 289 -4.98 -5.58 -17.95
N ALA A 290 -5.92 -6.45 -17.56
CA ALA A 290 -7.14 -6.04 -16.87
C ALA A 290 -6.86 -5.47 -15.47
N ILE A 291 -5.90 -6.02 -14.74
CA ILE A 291 -5.44 -5.43 -13.47
C ILE A 291 -4.86 -4.04 -13.71
N LYS A 292 -3.97 -3.87 -14.69
CA LYS A 292 -3.39 -2.56 -15.03
C LYS A 292 -4.48 -1.52 -15.31
N ALA A 293 -5.49 -1.88 -16.10
CA ALA A 293 -6.59 -0.98 -16.43
C ALA A 293 -7.39 -0.59 -15.18
N THR A 294 -7.70 -1.53 -14.29
CA THR A 294 -8.42 -1.28 -13.04
C THR A 294 -7.59 -0.38 -12.11
N VAL A 295 -6.32 -0.67 -11.92
CA VAL A 295 -5.41 0.12 -11.08
C VAL A 295 -5.30 1.57 -11.59
N LYS A 296 -5.16 1.74 -12.91
CA LYS A 296 -5.13 3.05 -13.56
C LYS A 296 -6.41 3.84 -13.27
N GLU A 297 -7.58 3.23 -13.48
CA GLU A 297 -8.87 3.87 -13.20
C GLU A 297 -8.97 4.34 -11.73
N LYS A 298 -8.53 3.50 -10.79
CA LYS A 298 -8.55 3.86 -9.37
C LYS A 298 -7.55 4.96 -9.02
N MET A 299 -6.34 4.94 -9.55
CA MET A 299 -5.37 6.02 -9.34
C MET A 299 -5.88 7.37 -9.89
N GLU A 300 -6.54 7.36 -11.04
CA GLU A 300 -7.19 8.53 -11.61
C GLU A 300 -8.35 9.01 -10.72
N LEU A 301 -9.23 8.11 -10.27
CA LEU A 301 -10.35 8.44 -9.38
C LEU A 301 -9.89 9.02 -8.05
N PHE A 302 -8.82 8.43 -7.45
CA PHE A 302 -8.28 8.86 -6.16
C PHE A 302 -7.44 10.13 -6.25
N GLY A 303 -7.09 10.55 -7.45
CA GLY A 303 -6.31 11.76 -7.71
C GLY A 303 -4.81 11.64 -7.43
N SER A 304 -4.27 10.40 -7.39
CA SER A 304 -2.85 10.16 -7.08
C SER A 304 -1.91 10.25 -8.29
N VAL A 305 -2.43 10.37 -9.49
CA VAL A 305 -1.64 10.53 -10.72
C VAL A 305 -0.78 11.79 -10.66
N ASP A 306 0.49 11.68 -11.07
CA ASP A 306 1.49 12.76 -11.06
C ASP A 306 1.81 13.33 -9.65
N LYS A 307 1.52 12.60 -8.58
CA LYS A 307 1.80 13.07 -7.22
C LYS A 307 3.23 12.81 -6.74
N ASP A 308 4.04 12.09 -7.53
CA ASP A 308 5.47 11.91 -7.31
C ASP A 308 6.35 12.70 -8.29
N ARG A 309 5.82 13.63 -9.05
CA ARG A 309 6.67 14.52 -9.86
C ARG A 309 7.64 15.26 -8.94
N LYS A 310 8.89 14.83 -8.90
CA LYS A 310 9.99 15.67 -8.41
C LYS A 310 9.88 16.98 -9.17
N SER A 311 9.67 18.08 -8.46
CA SER A 311 9.47 19.38 -9.09
C SER A 311 10.65 19.64 -10.04
N THR A 312 10.39 19.77 -11.32
CA THR A 312 11.33 20.18 -12.37
C THR A 312 11.84 21.63 -12.16
N ARG A 313 11.63 22.22 -10.97
CA ARG A 313 12.10 23.56 -10.61
C ARG A 313 13.59 23.67 -10.29
N LEU A 314 14.35 22.57 -10.34
CA LEU A 314 15.80 22.59 -10.04
C LEU A 314 16.71 22.55 -11.30
N ASN A 315 16.16 22.55 -12.53
CA ASN A 315 16.98 22.54 -13.74
C ASN A 315 17.08 23.89 -14.48
N SER A 316 16.44 24.95 -14.00
CA SER A 316 16.59 26.28 -14.62
C SER A 316 17.71 27.14 -14.00
N SER A 317 18.25 26.75 -12.83
CA SER A 317 19.37 27.50 -12.21
C SER A 317 20.76 27.04 -12.63
N HIS A 318 20.91 25.86 -13.23
CA HIS A 318 22.19 25.39 -13.74
C HIS A 318 22.48 25.79 -15.19
N LEU A 319 21.49 26.26 -15.94
CA LEU A 319 21.70 26.75 -17.31
C LEU A 319 22.20 28.21 -17.39
N TYR A 320 22.11 28.97 -16.29
CA TYR A 320 22.58 30.38 -16.27
C TYR A 320 24.05 30.55 -15.85
N ILE A 321 24.69 29.50 -15.33
CA ILE A 321 26.12 29.60 -14.90
C ILE A 321 27.10 29.26 -16.04
N SER A 322 26.66 28.59 -17.09
CA SER A 322 27.52 28.22 -18.20
C SER A 322 27.72 29.31 -19.28
N TYR A 323 26.93 30.38 -19.25
CA TYR A 323 27.06 31.48 -20.24
C TYR A 323 27.87 32.69 -19.77
N ALA A 324 28.27 32.74 -18.50
CA ALA A 324 29.03 33.90 -17.96
C ALA A 324 30.55 33.76 -18.04
N VAL A 325 31.09 32.65 -18.56
CA VAL A 325 32.56 32.43 -18.62
C VAL A 325 33.14 32.62 -20.03
N PHE A 326 32.33 32.93 -21.05
CA PHE A 326 32.83 33.07 -22.44
C PHE A 326 32.88 34.49 -22.99
N CYS A 327 32.72 35.54 -22.17
CA CYS A 327 32.81 36.93 -22.62
C CYS A 327 33.88 37.76 -21.89
N LEU A 328 35.03 37.17 -21.58
CA LEU A 328 36.22 37.95 -21.19
C LEU A 328 37.49 37.27 -21.77
N LYS A 329 37.70 37.47 -23.03
CA LYS A 329 39.02 37.59 -23.67
C LYS A 329 38.89 38.38 -24.97
#